data_db3db20e6fd62deb021685eb849460e8
#
_entry.id   db3db20e6fd62deb021685eb849460e8
#
_cell.length_a   1.000
_cell.length_b   1.000
_cell.length_c   1.000
_cell.angle_alpha   90.00
_cell.angle_beta   90.00
_cell.angle_gamma   90.00
#
_symmetry.space_group_name_H-M   'P 1'
#
loop_
_entity.id
_entity.type
_entity.pdbx_description
1 polymer ?
#
loop_
_entity_poly.entity_id
_entity_poly.type
_entity_poly.pdbx_seq_one_letter_code
_entity_poly.pdbx_strand_id
1 'polypeptide(L)'
;MLAVGNPFNLTSTVTAGIVSAKGRGISMGGGDKSKIESFIQTDAAVNPGNSGGALVNTKGELVGINTAIYSETGNFAGYSFAVPISIAGKVANDLKQYGTVQRAILGVQIMSVGDIADMLGYPNLPAKQKEELSALKSKIKVSEGACVADFADRSTAKEAGIEKGDVIVAVNGAKVKSANALQEQISKYRPGDKVQVTVDRNGSTKTFNVELRNAQGSTAVVKGAADSAEVLGAAFSALTNEQKRELGVSYGIEVTGLLNGKLKDAGIKKGFIIMVVNDQKISSPEQLEKIVDKVLKGNEDDRYIVVKGFYPNGRTKVYAIDLAE
;
A
#
# COMPACT_ATOMS: atom_id res chain seq x y z
N MET A 1 28.63 0.78 -3.05
CA MET A 1 27.49 0.34 -3.87
C MET A 1 27.77 0.68 -5.32
N LEU A 2 27.29 -0.13 -6.24
CA LEU A 2 27.41 0.14 -7.69
C LEU A 2 25.99 0.21 -8.27
N ALA A 3 25.67 1.32 -8.94
CA ALA A 3 24.40 1.46 -9.66
C ALA A 3 24.65 1.20 -11.14
N VAL A 4 23.89 0.26 -11.71
CA VAL A 4 24.03 -0.21 -13.09
C VAL A 4 22.80 0.24 -13.88
N GLY A 5 22.98 0.71 -15.11
CA GLY A 5 21.89 1.14 -15.97
C GLY A 5 22.37 1.69 -17.32
N ASN A 6 21.44 2.30 -18.07
CA ASN A 6 21.69 2.90 -19.38
C ASN A 6 21.29 4.39 -19.39
N PRO A 7 21.94 5.25 -18.57
CA PRO A 7 21.59 6.67 -18.55
C PRO A 7 21.85 7.32 -19.91
N PHE A 8 20.97 8.23 -20.30
CA PHE A 8 21.12 9.00 -21.57
C PHE A 8 21.30 8.12 -22.82
N ASN A 9 20.75 6.91 -22.81
CA ASN A 9 20.92 5.92 -23.89
C ASN A 9 22.38 5.46 -24.12
N LEU A 10 23.25 5.68 -23.14
CA LEU A 10 24.62 5.16 -23.12
C LEU A 10 24.59 3.71 -22.65
N THR A 11 25.20 2.81 -23.43
CA THR A 11 25.22 1.37 -23.11
C THR A 11 26.01 1.07 -21.83
N SER A 12 25.41 0.31 -20.90
CA SER A 12 26.07 -0.35 -19.78
C SER A 12 26.94 0.58 -18.92
N THR A 13 26.32 1.60 -18.35
CA THR A 13 26.99 2.52 -17.40
C THR A 13 26.95 1.98 -15.98
N VAL A 14 28.07 2.08 -15.28
CA VAL A 14 28.18 1.74 -13.85
C VAL A 14 28.68 2.99 -13.10
N THR A 15 27.99 3.34 -12.04
CA THR A 15 28.42 4.41 -11.11
C THR A 15 28.64 3.83 -9.72
N ALA A 16 29.56 4.43 -8.95
CA ALA A 16 29.93 3.96 -7.62
C ALA A 16 29.57 4.99 -6.54
N GLY A 17 29.23 4.51 -5.36
CA GLY A 17 28.93 5.30 -4.18
C GLY A 17 28.82 4.44 -2.92
N ILE A 18 28.26 5.03 -1.86
CA ILE A 18 28.02 4.36 -0.57
C ILE A 18 26.52 4.24 -0.28
N VAL A 19 26.15 3.48 0.74
CA VAL A 19 24.81 3.56 1.35
C VAL A 19 24.79 4.79 2.24
N SER A 20 24.09 5.84 1.82
CA SER A 20 23.95 7.09 2.56
C SER A 20 22.92 6.99 3.69
N ALA A 21 21.81 6.24 3.44
CA ALA A 21 20.78 5.96 4.43
C ALA A 21 19.97 4.70 4.07
N LYS A 22 19.21 4.18 5.03
CA LYS A 22 18.23 3.11 4.85
C LYS A 22 16.88 3.52 5.42
N GLY A 23 15.79 2.96 4.89
CA GLY A 23 14.44 3.25 5.39
C GLY A 23 14.00 4.68 5.12
N ARG A 24 14.51 5.30 4.05
CA ARG A 24 14.20 6.70 3.71
C ARG A 24 12.84 6.76 3.03
N GLY A 25 11.93 7.57 3.58
CA GLY A 25 10.73 8.01 2.88
C GLY A 25 11.07 9.19 1.96
N ILE A 26 10.51 9.18 0.76
CA ILE A 26 10.61 10.31 -0.16
C ILE A 26 9.17 10.69 -0.46
N SER A 27 8.70 11.84 0.07
CA SER A 27 7.40 12.39 -0.31
C SER A 27 7.45 12.84 -1.78
N MET A 28 7.34 11.89 -2.69
CA MET A 28 7.21 12.18 -4.13
C MET A 28 5.76 12.55 -4.44
N GLY A 29 5.36 13.78 -4.10
CA GLY A 29 4.14 14.48 -4.48
C GLY A 29 2.94 13.60 -4.88
N GLY A 30 2.06 13.31 -3.93
CA GLY A 30 0.82 12.57 -4.18
C GLY A 30 0.45 11.74 -2.96
N GLY A 31 -0.47 12.23 -2.17
CA GLY A 31 -0.83 11.75 -0.83
C GLY A 31 -1.42 10.34 -0.72
N ASP A 32 -0.92 9.37 -1.47
CA ASP A 32 -1.30 7.97 -1.30
C ASP A 32 -0.51 7.36 -0.14
N LYS A 33 -1.12 7.40 1.05
CA LYS A 33 -0.58 6.83 2.30
C LYS A 33 -0.42 5.29 2.25
N SER A 34 -0.83 4.64 1.17
CA SER A 34 -0.70 3.19 0.98
C SER A 34 0.66 2.78 0.38
N LYS A 35 1.46 3.73 -0.08
CA LYS A 35 2.78 3.46 -0.66
C LYS A 35 3.79 3.14 0.43
N ILE A 36 4.50 2.03 0.26
CA ILE A 36 5.62 1.66 1.13
C ILE A 36 6.82 2.51 0.69
N GLU A 37 7.15 3.51 1.49
CA GLU A 37 8.30 4.37 1.27
C GLU A 37 9.43 3.97 2.21
N SER A 38 10.21 2.97 1.81
CA SER A 38 11.43 2.56 2.51
C SER A 38 12.52 2.30 1.48
N PHE A 39 13.28 3.35 1.16
CA PHE A 39 14.31 3.30 0.13
C PHE A 39 15.72 3.18 0.73
N ILE A 40 16.62 2.57 -0.04
CA ILE A 40 18.06 2.71 0.16
C ILE A 40 18.45 4.02 -0.52
N GLN A 41 19.04 4.95 0.25
CA GLN A 41 19.66 6.15 -0.29
C GLN A 41 21.13 5.88 -0.59
N THR A 42 21.61 6.31 -1.75
CA THR A 42 23.02 6.23 -2.18
C THR A 42 23.44 7.52 -2.89
N ASP A 43 24.72 7.83 -2.85
CA ASP A 43 25.34 8.87 -3.64
C ASP A 43 25.96 8.35 -4.95
N ALA A 44 25.79 7.07 -5.27
CA ALA A 44 26.04 6.56 -6.61
C ALA A 44 25.14 7.31 -7.61
N ALA A 45 25.74 7.90 -8.64
CA ALA A 45 25.01 8.76 -9.57
C ALA A 45 23.98 7.95 -10.38
N VAL A 46 22.70 8.29 -10.19
CA VAL A 46 21.56 7.77 -10.95
C VAL A 46 20.94 8.91 -11.75
N ASN A 47 20.72 8.69 -13.03
CA ASN A 47 20.07 9.63 -13.93
C ASN A 47 18.95 8.90 -14.72
N PRO A 48 18.08 9.62 -15.44
CA PRO A 48 17.10 9.01 -16.33
C PRO A 48 17.73 7.97 -17.25
N GLY A 49 17.19 6.72 -17.24
CA GLY A 49 17.74 5.54 -17.90
C GLY A 49 18.38 4.51 -16.96
N ASN A 50 18.74 4.89 -15.72
CA ASN A 50 19.17 3.94 -14.70
C ASN A 50 17.98 3.36 -13.89
N SER A 51 16.81 3.96 -13.93
CA SER A 51 15.61 3.46 -13.24
C SER A 51 15.24 2.07 -13.75
N GLY A 52 14.97 1.12 -12.84
CA GLY A 52 14.79 -0.31 -13.12
C GLY A 52 16.10 -1.10 -13.17
N GLY A 53 17.26 -0.43 -13.22
CA GLY A 53 18.58 -1.04 -13.17
C GLY A 53 18.95 -1.52 -11.76
N ALA A 54 20.00 -2.34 -11.69
CA ALA A 54 20.45 -2.95 -10.46
C ALA A 54 21.25 -1.97 -9.59
N LEU A 55 21.02 -1.98 -8.28
CA LEU A 55 21.95 -1.52 -7.26
C LEU A 55 22.61 -2.75 -6.63
N VAL A 56 23.94 -2.89 -6.76
CA VAL A 56 24.66 -4.06 -6.27
C VAL A 56 25.73 -3.65 -5.24
N ASN A 57 26.11 -4.61 -4.38
CA ASN A 57 27.24 -4.43 -3.48
C ASN A 57 28.58 -4.76 -4.18
N THR A 58 29.69 -4.68 -3.46
CA THR A 58 31.05 -4.94 -3.99
C THR A 58 31.29 -6.41 -4.34
N LYS A 59 30.38 -7.32 -3.94
CA LYS A 59 30.42 -8.74 -4.33
C LYS A 59 29.57 -9.04 -5.55
N GLY A 60 28.90 -8.02 -6.14
CA GLY A 60 27.96 -8.19 -7.24
C GLY A 60 26.58 -8.68 -6.84
N GLU A 61 26.29 -8.75 -5.51
CA GLU A 61 24.97 -9.18 -5.03
C GLU A 61 23.96 -8.02 -5.19
N LEU A 62 22.78 -8.34 -5.72
CA LEU A 62 21.68 -7.39 -5.88
C LEU A 62 21.13 -6.97 -4.51
N VAL A 63 21.19 -5.68 -4.21
CA VAL A 63 20.70 -5.13 -2.94
C VAL A 63 19.47 -4.23 -3.12
N GLY A 64 19.24 -3.73 -4.33
CA GLY A 64 18.08 -2.90 -4.65
C GLY A 64 17.89 -2.69 -6.14
N ILE A 65 16.78 -2.04 -6.47
CA ILE A 65 16.42 -1.61 -7.83
C ILE A 65 16.41 -0.09 -7.86
N ASN A 66 17.24 0.52 -8.70
CA ASN A 66 17.29 1.98 -8.87
C ASN A 66 15.91 2.50 -9.28
N THR A 67 15.41 3.54 -8.64
CA THR A 67 14.03 4.00 -8.90
C THR A 67 13.88 5.51 -9.04
N ALA A 68 14.58 6.30 -8.23
CA ALA A 68 14.34 7.73 -8.15
C ALA A 68 15.60 8.50 -7.77
N ILE A 69 15.58 9.80 -8.03
CA ILE A 69 16.50 10.79 -7.49
C ILE A 69 15.73 11.90 -6.80
N TYR A 70 16.32 12.54 -5.80
CA TYR A 70 15.84 13.83 -5.31
C TYR A 70 16.63 14.91 -6.04
N SER A 71 15.94 15.73 -6.85
CA SER A 71 16.55 16.73 -7.71
C SER A 71 15.55 17.81 -8.08
N GLU A 72 16.00 19.05 -8.07
CA GLU A 72 15.22 20.19 -8.57
C GLU A 72 15.33 20.34 -10.09
N THR A 73 16.41 19.84 -10.68
CA THR A 73 16.70 19.96 -12.12
C THR A 73 16.37 18.72 -12.95
N GLY A 74 15.98 17.62 -12.28
CA GLY A 74 15.77 16.33 -12.92
C GLY A 74 17.03 15.50 -13.16
N ASN A 75 18.23 16.03 -12.84
CA ASN A 75 19.49 15.31 -12.91
C ASN A 75 20.03 15.00 -11.51
N PHE A 76 20.96 14.06 -11.43
CA PHE A 76 21.60 13.67 -10.16
C PHE A 76 22.20 14.87 -9.41
N ALA A 77 21.82 14.99 -8.15
CA ALA A 77 22.26 16.06 -7.23
C ALA A 77 22.79 15.49 -5.90
N GLY A 78 23.35 14.28 -5.91
CA GLY A 78 23.91 13.63 -4.71
C GLY A 78 22.91 12.69 -3.98
N TYR A 79 21.67 12.61 -4.42
CA TYR A 79 20.62 11.82 -3.75
C TYR A 79 19.92 10.88 -4.72
N SER A 80 20.32 9.63 -4.68
CA SER A 80 19.69 8.54 -5.45
C SER A 80 19.00 7.56 -4.50
N PHE A 81 17.94 6.92 -5.00
CA PHE A 81 17.13 6.02 -4.21
C PHE A 81 16.86 4.70 -4.96
N ALA A 82 16.91 3.60 -4.22
CA ALA A 82 16.61 2.29 -4.73
C ALA A 82 15.60 1.56 -3.84
N VAL A 83 14.69 0.81 -4.44
CA VAL A 83 13.80 -0.12 -3.71
C VAL A 83 14.65 -1.28 -3.19
N PRO A 84 14.64 -1.58 -1.87
CA PRO A 84 15.38 -2.71 -1.31
C PRO A 84 14.97 -4.03 -1.96
N ILE A 85 15.93 -4.92 -2.21
CA ILE A 85 15.66 -6.24 -2.81
C ILE A 85 14.73 -7.11 -1.92
N SER A 86 14.74 -6.89 -0.61
CA SER A 86 13.82 -7.55 0.33
C SER A 86 12.34 -7.24 0.02
N ILE A 87 12.05 -6.04 -0.47
CA ILE A 87 10.71 -5.61 -0.91
C ILE A 87 10.48 -6.06 -2.37
N ALA A 88 11.40 -5.70 -3.28
CA ALA A 88 11.26 -6.01 -4.70
C ALA A 88 11.17 -7.51 -4.96
N GLY A 89 11.97 -8.33 -4.28
CA GLY A 89 11.94 -9.78 -4.40
C GLY A 89 10.63 -10.40 -3.91
N LYS A 90 10.07 -9.90 -2.81
CA LYS A 90 8.75 -10.34 -2.33
C LYS A 90 7.66 -9.98 -3.33
N VAL A 91 7.65 -8.76 -3.84
CA VAL A 91 6.70 -8.30 -4.86
C VAL A 91 6.78 -9.16 -6.13
N ALA A 92 7.99 -9.41 -6.65
CA ALA A 92 8.19 -10.26 -7.83
C ALA A 92 7.69 -11.70 -7.60
N ASN A 93 7.96 -12.27 -6.41
CA ASN A 93 7.48 -13.60 -6.07
C ASN A 93 5.95 -13.65 -5.92
N ASP A 94 5.34 -12.62 -5.34
CA ASP A 94 3.88 -12.54 -5.25
C ASP A 94 3.24 -12.45 -6.64
N LEU A 95 3.75 -11.59 -7.51
CA LEU A 95 3.27 -11.47 -8.89
C LEU A 95 3.41 -12.78 -9.65
N LYS A 96 4.55 -13.48 -9.51
CA LYS A 96 4.79 -14.77 -10.16
C LYS A 96 3.84 -15.86 -9.65
N GLN A 97 3.55 -15.88 -8.34
CA GLN A 97 2.79 -16.97 -7.70
C GLN A 97 1.29 -16.69 -7.69
N TYR A 98 0.90 -15.44 -7.53
CA TYR A 98 -0.49 -15.05 -7.28
C TYR A 98 -1.06 -14.12 -8.35
N GLY A 99 -0.24 -13.58 -9.26
CA GLY A 99 -0.64 -12.55 -10.23
C GLY A 99 -0.82 -11.15 -9.60
N THR A 100 -0.82 -11.02 -8.28
CA THR A 100 -0.99 -9.75 -7.56
C THR A 100 -0.15 -9.70 -6.28
N VAL A 101 0.17 -8.47 -5.84
CA VAL A 101 0.97 -8.25 -4.64
C VAL A 101 0.14 -8.49 -3.38
N GLN A 102 0.59 -9.39 -2.52
CA GLN A 102 -0.03 -9.69 -1.25
C GLN A 102 0.40 -8.64 -0.20
N ARG A 103 -0.46 -7.70 0.12
CA ARG A 103 -0.16 -6.66 1.11
C ARG A 103 -0.76 -7.00 2.46
N ALA A 104 0.12 -7.24 3.43
CA ALA A 104 -0.26 -7.43 4.83
C ALA A 104 -0.22 -6.08 5.58
N ILE A 105 -1.15 -5.88 6.49
CA ILE A 105 -1.24 -4.68 7.33
C ILE A 105 -1.48 -5.06 8.80
N LEU A 106 -0.97 -4.22 9.70
CA LEU A 106 -1.25 -4.25 11.15
C LEU A 106 -2.54 -3.51 11.51
N GLY A 107 -3.01 -2.63 10.64
CA GLY A 107 -4.16 -1.78 10.90
C GLY A 107 -3.87 -0.65 11.91
N VAL A 108 -2.67 -0.09 11.92
CA VAL A 108 -2.25 1.03 12.77
C VAL A 108 -1.94 2.28 11.96
N GLN A 109 -2.27 3.45 12.53
CA GLN A 109 -1.73 4.73 12.09
C GLN A 109 -0.49 5.02 12.93
N ILE A 110 0.63 5.26 12.29
CA ILE A 110 1.94 5.36 12.93
C ILE A 110 2.63 6.67 12.62
N MET A 111 3.45 7.11 13.56
CA MET A 111 4.38 8.22 13.41
C MET A 111 5.75 7.81 13.95
N SER A 112 6.83 8.24 13.29
CA SER A 112 8.17 8.04 13.88
C SER A 112 8.31 8.86 15.17
N VAL A 113 9.00 8.33 16.16
CA VAL A 113 9.24 9.04 17.43
C VAL A 113 9.92 10.39 17.19
N GLY A 114 10.88 10.45 16.24
CA GLY A 114 11.55 11.70 15.85
C GLY A 114 10.57 12.72 15.27
N ASP A 115 9.71 12.29 14.32
CA ASP A 115 8.75 13.19 13.66
C ASP A 115 7.79 13.85 14.66
N ILE A 116 7.39 13.14 15.73
CA ILE A 116 6.53 13.70 16.79
C ILE A 116 7.25 14.85 17.51
N ALA A 117 8.56 14.69 17.79
CA ALA A 117 9.36 15.72 18.43
C ALA A 117 9.52 16.96 17.54
N ASP A 118 9.84 16.74 16.27
CA ASP A 118 10.01 17.78 15.27
C ASP A 118 8.70 18.57 15.05
N MET A 119 7.57 17.89 14.90
CA MET A 119 6.27 18.54 14.73
C MET A 119 5.88 19.41 15.91
N LEU A 120 6.17 18.99 17.15
CA LEU A 120 5.92 19.80 18.35
C LEU A 120 6.74 21.09 18.38
N GLY A 121 7.86 21.15 17.65
CA GLY A 121 8.68 22.34 17.47
C GLY A 121 8.13 23.36 16.45
N TYR A 122 7.11 23.03 15.65
CA TYR A 122 6.57 23.97 14.67
C TYR A 122 5.77 25.09 15.32
N PRO A 123 6.08 26.37 15.02
CA PRO A 123 5.46 27.54 15.67
C PRO A 123 3.92 27.62 15.45
N ASN A 124 3.45 27.18 14.29
CA ASN A 124 2.07 27.33 13.84
C ASN A 124 1.27 26.01 13.91
N LEU A 125 1.66 25.08 14.80
CA LEU A 125 0.92 23.84 14.97
C LEU A 125 -0.46 24.13 15.58
N PRO A 126 -1.58 23.64 14.98
CA PRO A 126 -2.93 23.84 15.53
C PRO A 126 -3.02 23.31 16.97
N ALA A 127 -3.70 24.04 17.87
CA ALA A 127 -3.76 23.73 19.29
C ALA A 127 -4.21 22.29 19.58
N LYS A 128 -5.25 21.81 18.90
CA LYS A 128 -5.74 20.44 19.04
C LYS A 128 -4.68 19.39 18.66
N GLN A 129 -3.97 19.61 17.55
CA GLN A 129 -2.91 18.70 17.11
C GLN A 129 -1.71 18.72 18.06
N LYS A 130 -1.38 19.91 18.61
CA LYS A 130 -0.33 20.05 19.62
C LYS A 130 -0.68 19.28 20.89
N GLU A 131 -1.94 19.34 21.35
CA GLU A 131 -2.42 18.59 22.51
C GLU A 131 -2.32 17.08 22.28
N GLU A 132 -2.79 16.58 21.12
CA GLU A 132 -2.74 15.16 20.75
C GLU A 132 -1.29 14.65 20.69
N LEU A 133 -0.38 15.39 20.03
CA LEU A 133 1.04 15.02 19.93
C LEU A 133 1.73 15.08 21.30
N SER A 134 1.40 16.07 22.15
CA SER A 134 1.95 16.17 23.50
C SER A 134 1.51 15.00 24.38
N ALA A 135 0.25 14.59 24.27
CA ALA A 135 -0.27 13.40 24.95
C ALA A 135 0.42 12.11 24.51
N LEU A 136 0.72 11.96 23.21
CA LEU A 136 1.53 10.84 22.72
C LEU A 136 2.97 10.92 23.25
N LYS A 137 3.60 12.10 23.14
CA LYS A 137 4.99 12.32 23.57
C LYS A 137 5.22 11.99 25.04
N SER A 138 4.25 12.28 25.90
CA SER A 138 4.34 12.00 27.35
C SER A 138 4.51 10.50 27.66
N LYS A 139 3.95 9.63 26.81
CA LYS A 139 4.01 8.17 26.94
C LYS A 139 5.28 7.56 26.35
N ILE A 140 5.99 8.27 25.46
CA ILE A 140 7.18 7.79 24.78
C ILE A 140 8.39 7.88 25.70
N LYS A 141 9.06 6.73 25.94
CA LYS A 141 10.28 6.64 26.78
C LYS A 141 11.51 6.17 26.00
N VAL A 142 11.37 5.95 24.70
CA VAL A 142 12.44 5.54 23.79
C VAL A 142 12.73 6.65 22.78
N SER A 143 13.94 6.65 22.20
CA SER A 143 14.38 7.67 21.24
C SER A 143 14.03 7.32 19.77
N GLU A 144 13.79 6.04 19.49
CA GLU A 144 13.52 5.52 18.14
C GLU A 144 12.33 4.57 18.17
N GLY A 145 11.61 4.46 17.06
CA GLY A 145 10.51 3.52 16.88
C GLY A 145 9.33 4.12 16.14
N ALA A 146 8.29 3.31 15.94
CA ALA A 146 7.03 3.70 15.34
C ALA A 146 5.93 3.80 16.43
N CYS A 147 5.55 5.02 16.79
CA CYS A 147 4.49 5.28 17.76
C CYS A 147 3.12 5.03 17.13
N VAL A 148 2.27 4.27 17.80
CA VAL A 148 0.88 4.04 17.41
C VAL A 148 0.05 5.28 17.77
N ALA A 149 -0.26 6.06 16.75
CA ALA A 149 -1.06 7.29 16.88
C ALA A 149 -2.55 7.00 16.89
N ASP A 150 -3.01 6.01 16.10
CA ASP A 150 -4.41 5.57 16.07
C ASP A 150 -4.52 4.19 15.40
N PHE A 151 -5.73 3.67 15.29
CA PHE A 151 -6.04 2.39 14.68
C PHE A 151 -6.95 2.58 13.46
N ALA A 152 -6.74 1.75 12.43
CA ALA A 152 -7.70 1.59 11.36
C ALA A 152 -8.89 0.74 11.83
N ASP A 153 -10.00 0.81 11.10
CA ASP A 153 -11.10 -0.10 11.31
C ASP A 153 -10.62 -1.55 11.17
N ARG A 154 -11.06 -2.45 12.08
CA ARG A 154 -10.65 -3.87 12.12
C ARG A 154 -9.14 -4.08 12.31
N SER A 155 -8.51 -3.29 13.16
CA SER A 155 -7.09 -3.39 13.47
C SER A 155 -6.75 -4.67 14.22
N THR A 156 -5.92 -5.52 13.61
CA THR A 156 -5.39 -6.75 14.26
C THR A 156 -4.42 -6.43 15.39
N ALA A 157 -3.69 -5.31 15.29
CA ALA A 157 -2.84 -4.82 16.38
C ALA A 157 -3.67 -4.47 17.62
N LYS A 158 -4.80 -3.76 17.44
CA LYS A 158 -5.73 -3.44 18.53
C LYS A 158 -6.34 -4.70 19.15
N GLU A 159 -6.78 -5.64 18.32
CA GLU A 159 -7.33 -6.93 18.76
C GLU A 159 -6.31 -7.73 19.59
N ALA A 160 -5.01 -7.64 19.24
CA ALA A 160 -3.92 -8.28 19.97
C ALA A 160 -3.55 -7.60 21.29
N GLY A 161 -4.10 -6.41 21.60
CA GLY A 161 -3.86 -5.67 22.84
C GLY A 161 -2.79 -4.57 22.75
N ILE A 162 -2.37 -4.19 21.54
CA ILE A 162 -1.56 -2.98 21.32
C ILE A 162 -2.44 -1.74 21.56
N GLU A 163 -1.89 -0.71 22.19
CA GLU A 163 -2.61 0.48 22.60
C GLU A 163 -2.07 1.75 21.94
N LYS A 164 -2.90 2.78 21.86
CA LYS A 164 -2.49 4.12 21.41
C LYS A 164 -1.41 4.70 22.35
N GLY A 165 -0.30 5.09 21.77
CA GLY A 165 0.89 5.57 22.46
C GLY A 165 1.97 4.50 22.68
N ASP A 166 1.70 3.22 22.37
CA ASP A 166 2.76 2.21 22.28
C ASP A 166 3.75 2.59 21.21
N VAL A 167 5.03 2.35 21.45
CA VAL A 167 6.07 2.51 20.42
C VAL A 167 6.54 1.14 19.97
N ILE A 168 6.26 0.79 18.72
CA ILE A 168 6.74 -0.47 18.12
C ILE A 168 8.24 -0.33 17.88
N VAL A 169 9.03 -1.21 18.53
CA VAL A 169 10.50 -1.20 18.51
C VAL A 169 11.10 -2.41 17.82
N ALA A 170 10.33 -3.49 17.62
CA ALA A 170 10.75 -4.64 16.83
C ALA A 170 9.58 -5.44 16.25
N VAL A 171 9.84 -6.14 15.12
CA VAL A 171 8.95 -7.15 14.51
C VAL A 171 9.77 -8.41 14.29
N ASN A 172 9.34 -9.54 14.85
CA ASN A 172 10.07 -10.82 14.84
C ASN A 172 11.56 -10.64 15.20
N GLY A 173 11.85 -9.80 16.21
CA GLY A 173 13.22 -9.49 16.66
C GLY A 173 13.99 -8.49 15.79
N ALA A 174 13.51 -8.17 14.59
CA ALA A 174 14.12 -7.14 13.74
C ALA A 174 13.77 -5.74 14.27
N LYS A 175 14.78 -4.92 14.56
CA LYS A 175 14.62 -3.58 15.13
C LYS A 175 13.82 -2.66 14.18
N VAL A 176 12.90 -1.91 14.76
CA VAL A 176 12.10 -0.87 14.10
C VAL A 176 12.52 0.49 14.67
N LYS A 177 13.10 1.35 13.84
CA LYS A 177 13.61 2.66 14.25
C LYS A 177 12.69 3.83 13.86
N SER A 178 11.75 3.60 12.94
CA SER A 178 10.84 4.62 12.41
C SER A 178 9.57 3.99 11.87
N ALA A 179 8.58 4.81 11.52
CA ALA A 179 7.37 4.38 10.82
C ALA A 179 7.68 3.67 9.49
N ASN A 180 8.61 4.21 8.70
CA ASN A 180 9.02 3.60 7.43
C ASN A 180 9.71 2.24 7.64
N ALA A 181 10.53 2.11 8.70
CA ALA A 181 11.15 0.83 9.06
C ALA A 181 10.10 -0.22 9.45
N LEU A 182 9.01 0.19 10.14
CA LEU A 182 7.90 -0.72 10.43
C LEU A 182 7.19 -1.15 9.16
N GLN A 183 6.87 -0.21 8.26
CA GLN A 183 6.25 -0.53 6.97
C GLN A 183 7.11 -1.49 6.16
N GLU A 184 8.43 -1.29 6.12
CA GLU A 184 9.38 -2.21 5.47
C GLU A 184 9.32 -3.61 6.09
N GLN A 185 9.34 -3.72 7.43
CA GLN A 185 9.27 -5.03 8.07
C GLN A 185 7.96 -5.75 7.76
N ILE A 186 6.82 -5.06 7.88
CA ILE A 186 5.51 -5.64 7.60
C ILE A 186 5.34 -6.01 6.12
N SER A 187 5.92 -5.25 5.19
CA SER A 187 5.85 -5.51 3.75
C SER A 187 6.46 -6.85 3.31
N LYS A 188 7.30 -7.46 4.14
CA LYS A 188 7.91 -8.77 3.89
C LYS A 188 6.94 -9.93 4.10
N TYR A 189 5.83 -9.68 4.78
CA TYR A 189 4.83 -10.68 5.15
C TYR A 189 3.60 -10.64 4.24
N ARG A 190 2.77 -11.66 4.36
CA ARG A 190 1.51 -11.81 3.63
C ARG A 190 0.33 -11.80 4.60
N PRO A 191 -0.89 -11.54 4.12
CA PRO A 191 -2.10 -11.77 4.91
C PRO A 191 -2.15 -13.21 5.42
N GLY A 192 -2.50 -13.41 6.70
CA GLY A 192 -2.47 -14.71 7.39
C GLY A 192 -1.16 -15.02 8.09
N ASP A 193 -0.06 -14.34 7.79
CA ASP A 193 1.19 -14.51 8.54
C ASP A 193 1.03 -13.97 9.98
N LYS A 194 1.63 -14.68 10.93
CA LYS A 194 1.71 -14.27 12.33
C LYS A 194 3.06 -13.66 12.62
N VAL A 195 3.05 -12.46 13.18
CA VAL A 195 4.26 -11.73 13.57
C VAL A 195 4.26 -11.41 15.06
N GLN A 196 5.45 -11.44 15.64
CA GLN A 196 5.67 -11.01 17.00
C GLN A 196 6.03 -9.53 16.99
N VAL A 197 5.15 -8.68 17.52
CA VAL A 197 5.34 -7.23 17.62
C VAL A 197 5.79 -6.88 19.03
N THR A 198 7.00 -6.32 19.16
CA THR A 198 7.52 -5.83 20.43
C THR A 198 7.33 -4.33 20.51
N VAL A 199 6.73 -3.87 21.61
CA VAL A 199 6.47 -2.45 21.86
C VAL A 199 7.13 -2.01 23.18
N ASP A 200 7.48 -0.72 23.26
CA ASP A 200 7.67 -0.02 24.52
C ASP A 200 6.33 0.64 24.91
N ARG A 201 5.84 0.31 26.09
CA ARG A 201 4.65 0.92 26.71
C ARG A 201 5.06 1.62 27.99
N ASN A 202 5.21 2.94 27.94
CA ASN A 202 5.64 3.77 29.08
C ASN A 202 6.96 3.28 29.73
N GLY A 203 7.95 2.85 28.94
CA GLY A 203 9.22 2.34 29.42
C GLY A 203 9.24 0.84 29.75
N SER A 204 8.12 0.13 29.56
CA SER A 204 8.03 -1.31 29.74
C SER A 204 7.92 -2.03 28.39
N THR A 205 8.82 -2.97 28.14
CA THR A 205 8.77 -3.81 26.91
C THR A 205 7.65 -4.84 27.03
N LYS A 206 6.78 -4.89 26.02
CA LYS A 206 5.74 -5.91 25.86
C LYS A 206 5.81 -6.53 24.47
N THR A 207 5.34 -7.75 24.34
CA THR A 207 5.34 -8.48 23.06
C THR A 207 3.97 -9.06 22.79
N PHE A 208 3.50 -8.89 21.57
CA PHE A 208 2.18 -9.32 21.11
C PHE A 208 2.32 -10.18 19.85
N ASN A 209 1.56 -11.26 19.77
CA ASN A 209 1.43 -12.05 18.54
C ASN A 209 0.26 -11.48 17.74
N VAL A 210 0.53 -11.02 16.53
CA VAL A 210 -0.45 -10.37 15.67
C VAL A 210 -0.57 -11.15 14.37
N GLU A 211 -1.78 -11.54 14.00
CA GLU A 211 -2.07 -12.13 12.70
C GLU A 211 -2.38 -11.02 11.70
N LEU A 212 -1.57 -10.93 10.65
CA LEU A 212 -1.70 -9.88 9.64
C LEU A 212 -2.89 -10.14 8.70
N ARG A 213 -3.57 -9.08 8.30
CA ARG A 213 -4.68 -9.14 7.33
C ARG A 213 -4.39 -8.24 6.13
N ASN A 214 -5.14 -8.44 5.05
CA ASN A 214 -5.14 -7.50 3.93
C ASN A 214 -6.01 -6.25 4.23
N ALA A 215 -6.08 -5.30 3.32
CA ALA A 215 -6.86 -4.07 3.49
C ALA A 215 -8.37 -4.33 3.64
N GLN A 216 -8.87 -5.49 3.18
CA GLN A 216 -10.25 -5.93 3.33
C GLN A 216 -10.53 -6.60 4.69
N GLY A 217 -9.49 -6.74 5.55
CA GLY A 217 -9.59 -7.40 6.85
C GLY A 217 -9.58 -8.93 6.79
N SER A 218 -9.19 -9.53 5.67
CA SER A 218 -9.10 -10.97 5.46
C SER A 218 -7.65 -11.47 5.59
N THR A 219 -7.50 -12.71 6.04
CA THR A 219 -6.23 -13.47 6.02
C THR A 219 -6.04 -14.23 4.71
N ALA A 220 -7.06 -14.27 3.86
CA ALA A 220 -7.00 -14.99 2.60
C ALA A 220 -5.99 -14.36 1.65
N VAL A 221 -5.23 -15.21 0.98
CA VAL A 221 -4.39 -14.82 -0.15
C VAL A 221 -5.31 -14.37 -1.28
N VAL A 222 -5.13 -13.15 -1.74
CA VAL A 222 -5.79 -12.65 -2.95
C VAL A 222 -5.09 -13.33 -4.12
N LYS A 223 -5.77 -14.27 -4.77
CA LYS A 223 -5.29 -14.78 -6.06
C LYS A 223 -5.72 -13.75 -7.09
N GLY A 224 -4.75 -13.09 -7.71
CA GLY A 224 -5.05 -12.28 -8.87
C GLY A 224 -5.51 -13.26 -9.96
N ALA A 225 -6.77 -13.20 -10.27
CA ALA A 225 -7.03 -12.84 -11.62
C ALA A 225 -6.36 -11.49 -11.80
N ALA A 226 -5.46 -11.33 -12.75
CA ALA A 226 -4.92 -10.05 -13.10
C ALA A 226 -6.14 -9.13 -13.22
N ASP A 227 -6.49 -8.58 -12.11
CA ASP A 227 -6.92 -7.25 -11.88
C ASP A 227 -8.20 -6.78 -12.51
N SER A 228 -9.24 -7.61 -12.45
CA SER A 228 -10.58 -7.04 -12.67
C SER A 228 -10.83 -5.86 -11.72
N ALA A 229 -10.40 -5.93 -10.47
CA ALA A 229 -10.48 -4.80 -9.53
C ALA A 229 -9.51 -3.66 -9.87
N GLU A 230 -8.31 -3.95 -10.37
CA GLU A 230 -7.32 -2.94 -10.78
C GLU A 230 -7.67 -2.34 -12.14
N VAL A 231 -8.05 -3.16 -13.13
CA VAL A 231 -8.56 -2.70 -14.43
C VAL A 231 -9.82 -1.87 -14.25
N LEU A 232 -10.74 -2.28 -13.39
CA LEU A 232 -11.94 -1.53 -13.07
C LEU A 232 -11.65 -0.29 -12.21
N GLY A 233 -10.55 -0.28 -11.46
CA GLY A 233 -10.17 0.84 -10.58
C GLY A 233 -11.17 1.05 -9.43
N ALA A 234 -11.72 -0.03 -8.85
CA ALA A 234 -12.74 0.09 -7.82
C ALA A 234 -12.66 -1.00 -6.76
N ALA A 235 -13.10 -0.66 -5.55
CA ALA A 235 -13.34 -1.61 -4.47
C ALA A 235 -14.84 -1.93 -4.39
N PHE A 236 -15.14 -3.20 -4.15
CA PHE A 236 -16.50 -3.72 -4.10
C PHE A 236 -16.79 -4.41 -2.77
N SER A 237 -18.04 -4.36 -2.31
CA SER A 237 -18.54 -5.12 -1.17
C SER A 237 -19.88 -5.74 -1.50
N ALA A 238 -20.09 -6.99 -1.08
CA ALA A 238 -21.42 -7.58 -1.14
C ALA A 238 -22.38 -6.80 -0.23
N LEU A 239 -23.63 -6.63 -0.66
CA LEU A 239 -24.64 -5.97 0.18
C LEU A 239 -24.95 -6.83 1.42
N THR A 240 -24.98 -6.17 2.58
CA THR A 240 -25.43 -6.79 3.83
C THR A 240 -26.94 -7.11 3.77
N ASN A 241 -27.41 -7.98 4.66
CA ASN A 241 -28.85 -8.29 4.74
C ASN A 241 -29.69 -7.07 5.10
N GLU A 242 -29.14 -6.11 5.84
CA GLU A 242 -29.78 -4.85 6.19
C GLU A 242 -29.89 -3.95 4.96
N GLN A 243 -28.80 -3.71 4.25
CA GLN A 243 -28.78 -2.94 3.00
C GLN A 243 -29.73 -3.54 1.94
N LYS A 244 -29.79 -4.88 1.81
CA LYS A 244 -30.72 -5.53 0.89
C LYS A 244 -32.18 -5.23 1.23
N ARG A 245 -32.54 -5.21 2.52
CA ARG A 245 -33.89 -4.86 2.98
C ARG A 245 -34.22 -3.39 2.72
N GLU A 246 -33.32 -2.49 3.07
CA GLU A 246 -33.49 -1.05 2.87
C GLU A 246 -33.63 -0.68 1.38
N LEU A 247 -32.83 -1.31 0.51
CA LEU A 247 -32.84 -1.08 -0.92
C LEU A 247 -33.90 -1.89 -1.69
N GLY A 248 -34.62 -2.80 -1.02
CA GLY A 248 -35.66 -3.65 -1.63
C GLY A 248 -35.10 -4.65 -2.65
N VAL A 249 -33.85 -5.13 -2.48
CA VAL A 249 -33.18 -6.04 -3.40
C VAL A 249 -32.75 -7.34 -2.70
N SER A 250 -32.57 -8.41 -3.46
CA SER A 250 -32.13 -9.70 -2.92
C SER A 250 -30.66 -10.00 -3.20
N TYR A 251 -30.02 -9.26 -4.10
CA TYR A 251 -28.61 -9.41 -4.51
C TYR A 251 -28.04 -8.06 -4.91
N GLY A 252 -26.74 -8.01 -5.19
CA GLY A 252 -26.02 -6.82 -5.62
C GLY A 252 -24.72 -6.66 -4.87
N ILE A 253 -23.81 -5.86 -5.45
CA ILE A 253 -22.58 -5.42 -4.84
C ILE A 253 -22.48 -3.90 -4.90
N GLU A 254 -21.92 -3.29 -3.86
CA GLU A 254 -21.71 -1.84 -3.78
C GLU A 254 -20.29 -1.47 -4.21
N VAL A 255 -20.15 -0.41 -5.00
CA VAL A 255 -18.87 0.26 -5.27
C VAL A 255 -18.51 1.09 -4.04
N THR A 256 -17.63 0.57 -3.19
CA THR A 256 -17.26 1.18 -1.90
C THR A 256 -16.07 2.14 -2.01
N GLY A 257 -15.30 2.05 -3.09
CA GLY A 257 -14.17 2.94 -3.38
C GLY A 257 -13.92 3.03 -4.88
N LEU A 258 -13.39 4.16 -5.33
CA LEU A 258 -12.95 4.38 -6.71
C LEU A 258 -11.54 4.95 -6.72
N LEU A 259 -10.70 4.37 -7.56
CA LEU A 259 -9.39 4.87 -7.97
C LEU A 259 -9.46 5.32 -9.44
N ASN A 260 -8.32 5.62 -10.03
CA ASN A 260 -8.25 5.78 -11.48
C ASN A 260 -8.41 4.42 -12.15
N GLY A 261 -9.30 4.32 -13.12
CA GLY A 261 -9.60 3.08 -13.83
C GLY A 261 -10.93 3.13 -14.58
N LYS A 262 -11.25 2.06 -15.30
CA LYS A 262 -12.33 1.98 -16.27
C LYS A 262 -13.73 2.34 -15.73
N LEU A 263 -14.05 2.03 -14.45
CA LEU A 263 -15.34 2.43 -13.86
C LEU A 263 -15.46 3.92 -13.65
N LYS A 264 -14.40 4.56 -13.19
CA LYS A 264 -14.36 6.03 -13.01
C LYS A 264 -14.45 6.75 -14.35
N ASP A 265 -13.75 6.26 -15.37
CA ASP A 265 -13.75 6.82 -16.72
C ASP A 265 -15.13 6.69 -17.37
N ALA A 266 -15.86 5.59 -17.09
CA ALA A 266 -17.24 5.40 -17.48
C ALA A 266 -18.24 6.29 -16.69
N GLY A 267 -17.79 7.05 -15.69
CA GLY A 267 -18.62 7.97 -14.89
C GLY A 267 -19.38 7.29 -13.73
N ILE A 268 -19.00 6.07 -13.34
CA ILE A 268 -19.52 5.43 -12.14
C ILE A 268 -18.96 6.16 -10.91
N LYS A 269 -19.76 6.26 -9.85
CA LYS A 269 -19.39 6.90 -8.59
C LYS A 269 -19.50 5.92 -7.44
N LYS A 270 -18.80 6.19 -6.34
CA LYS A 270 -18.96 5.48 -5.08
C LYS A 270 -20.44 5.42 -4.64
N GLY A 271 -20.86 4.30 -4.10
CA GLY A 271 -22.25 4.04 -3.71
C GLY A 271 -23.14 3.51 -4.83
N PHE A 272 -22.60 3.26 -6.03
CA PHE A 272 -23.34 2.59 -7.10
C PHE A 272 -23.53 1.12 -6.75
N ILE A 273 -24.76 0.61 -6.87
CA ILE A 273 -25.10 -0.79 -6.62
C ILE A 273 -25.13 -1.51 -7.97
N ILE A 274 -24.18 -2.39 -8.20
CA ILE A 274 -24.11 -3.23 -9.40
C ILE A 274 -25.02 -4.44 -9.17
N MET A 275 -25.98 -4.62 -10.07
CA MET A 275 -26.94 -5.74 -10.02
C MET A 275 -26.65 -6.81 -11.06
N VAL A 276 -26.28 -6.38 -12.27
CA VAL A 276 -26.11 -7.25 -13.42
C VAL A 276 -24.88 -6.81 -14.22
N VAL A 277 -24.09 -7.78 -14.65
CA VAL A 277 -22.96 -7.58 -15.57
C VAL A 277 -23.05 -8.61 -16.68
N ASN A 278 -23.05 -8.17 -17.95
CA ASN A 278 -23.23 -9.03 -19.13
C ASN A 278 -24.40 -10.01 -18.95
N ASP A 279 -25.58 -9.46 -18.56
CA ASP A 279 -26.82 -10.20 -18.29
C ASP A 279 -26.76 -11.25 -17.16
N GLN A 280 -25.67 -11.31 -16.39
CA GLN A 280 -25.52 -12.17 -15.23
C GLN A 280 -25.76 -11.39 -13.93
N LYS A 281 -26.57 -11.94 -13.04
CA LYS A 281 -26.82 -11.38 -11.69
C LYS A 281 -25.54 -11.47 -10.84
N ILE A 282 -25.19 -10.38 -10.16
CA ILE A 282 -23.99 -10.30 -9.31
C ILE A 282 -24.41 -10.21 -7.85
N SER A 283 -23.89 -11.12 -7.04
CA SER A 283 -24.14 -11.16 -5.58
C SER A 283 -22.86 -11.04 -4.76
N SER A 284 -21.69 -11.19 -5.38
CA SER A 284 -20.39 -11.05 -4.72
C SER A 284 -19.34 -10.45 -5.67
N PRO A 285 -18.30 -9.81 -5.12
CA PRO A 285 -17.18 -9.31 -5.91
C PRO A 285 -16.51 -10.38 -6.77
N GLU A 286 -16.38 -11.61 -6.27
CA GLU A 286 -15.74 -12.73 -6.98
C GLU A 286 -16.51 -13.15 -8.25
N GLN A 287 -17.84 -12.93 -8.28
CA GLN A 287 -18.63 -13.14 -9.49
C GLN A 287 -18.34 -12.10 -10.56
N LEU A 288 -18.19 -10.84 -10.16
CA LEU A 288 -17.77 -9.75 -11.06
C LEU A 288 -16.37 -10.06 -11.63
N GLU A 289 -15.42 -10.42 -10.77
CA GLU A 289 -14.05 -10.77 -11.17
C GLU A 289 -14.03 -11.87 -12.23
N LYS A 290 -14.78 -12.96 -12.03
CA LYS A 290 -14.89 -14.06 -13.00
C LYS A 290 -15.39 -13.61 -14.38
N ILE A 291 -16.33 -12.67 -14.41
CA ILE A 291 -16.86 -12.15 -15.67
C ILE A 291 -15.83 -11.30 -16.37
N VAL A 292 -15.20 -10.37 -15.63
CA VAL A 292 -14.15 -9.49 -16.19
C VAL A 292 -12.97 -10.30 -16.68
N ASP A 293 -12.50 -11.27 -15.90
CA ASP A 293 -11.42 -12.19 -16.31
C ASP A 293 -11.74 -12.95 -17.59
N LYS A 294 -12.99 -13.42 -17.71
CA LYS A 294 -13.41 -14.12 -18.92
C LYS A 294 -13.38 -13.21 -20.14
N VAL A 295 -13.78 -11.95 -19.98
CA VAL A 295 -13.77 -10.95 -21.04
C VAL A 295 -12.34 -10.56 -21.41
N LEU A 296 -11.47 -10.33 -20.42
CA LEU A 296 -10.05 -9.98 -20.66
C LEU A 296 -9.25 -11.08 -21.36
N LYS A 297 -9.63 -12.36 -21.16
CA LYS A 297 -9.04 -13.52 -21.84
C LYS A 297 -9.61 -13.77 -23.23
N GLY A 298 -10.67 -13.05 -23.62
CA GLY A 298 -11.28 -13.08 -24.95
C GLY A 298 -10.52 -12.27 -26.00
N ASN A 299 -11.13 -12.17 -27.20
CA ASN A 299 -10.58 -11.35 -28.29
C ASN A 299 -10.58 -9.86 -27.87
N GLU A 300 -9.59 -9.10 -28.35
CA GLU A 300 -9.46 -7.66 -28.02
C GLU A 300 -10.68 -6.85 -28.42
N ASP A 301 -11.28 -7.13 -29.55
CA ASP A 301 -12.47 -6.44 -30.07
C ASP A 301 -13.74 -6.68 -29.20
N ASP A 302 -13.76 -7.73 -28.36
CA ASP A 302 -14.88 -8.11 -27.52
C ASP A 302 -14.66 -7.75 -26.02
N ARG A 303 -13.59 -6.99 -25.71
CA ARG A 303 -13.22 -6.63 -24.33
C ARG A 303 -14.06 -5.50 -23.77
N TYR A 304 -15.35 -5.70 -23.65
CA TYR A 304 -16.27 -4.78 -22.99
C TYR A 304 -17.21 -5.49 -22.02
N ILE A 305 -17.68 -4.77 -21.02
CA ILE A 305 -18.72 -5.22 -20.11
C ILE A 305 -19.87 -4.23 -20.08
N VAL A 306 -21.08 -4.74 -19.95
CA VAL A 306 -22.30 -3.94 -19.72
C VAL A 306 -22.70 -4.10 -18.26
N VAL A 307 -22.59 -3.02 -17.49
CA VAL A 307 -22.90 -2.97 -16.07
C VAL A 307 -24.25 -2.28 -15.88
N LYS A 308 -25.22 -2.99 -15.27
CA LYS A 308 -26.56 -2.46 -14.93
C LYS A 308 -26.69 -2.39 -13.41
N GLY A 309 -27.22 -1.27 -12.92
CA GLY A 309 -27.40 -1.07 -11.49
C GLY A 309 -28.10 0.24 -11.17
N PHE A 310 -28.04 0.67 -9.93
CA PHE A 310 -28.69 1.90 -9.49
C PHE A 310 -27.93 2.57 -8.35
N TYR A 311 -28.23 3.82 -8.10
CA TYR A 311 -27.83 4.53 -6.89
C TYR A 311 -28.93 4.47 -5.83
N PRO A 312 -28.62 4.53 -4.53
CA PRO A 312 -29.62 4.50 -3.45
C PRO A 312 -30.72 5.58 -3.57
N ASN A 313 -30.50 6.63 -4.38
CA ASN A 313 -31.51 7.64 -4.72
C ASN A 313 -32.52 7.19 -5.79
N GLY A 314 -32.54 5.92 -6.16
CA GLY A 314 -33.48 5.32 -7.13
C GLY A 314 -33.09 5.50 -8.61
N ARG A 315 -31.96 6.14 -8.94
CA ARG A 315 -31.52 6.33 -10.33
C ARG A 315 -30.88 5.07 -10.88
N THR A 316 -31.59 4.36 -11.75
CA THR A 316 -31.04 3.22 -12.51
C THR A 316 -30.11 3.73 -13.62
N LYS A 317 -29.00 3.03 -13.84
CA LYS A 317 -28.02 3.33 -14.88
C LYS A 317 -27.52 2.05 -15.53
N VAL A 318 -27.15 2.20 -16.80
CA VAL A 318 -26.45 1.18 -17.58
C VAL A 318 -25.17 1.82 -18.12
N TYR A 319 -24.05 1.14 -17.93
CA TYR A 319 -22.74 1.58 -18.42
C TYR A 319 -22.17 0.49 -19.31
N ALA A 320 -21.71 0.88 -20.50
CA ALA A 320 -20.83 0.06 -21.33
C ALA A 320 -19.39 0.48 -21.02
N ILE A 321 -18.56 -0.47 -20.60
CA ILE A 321 -17.19 -0.23 -20.14
C ILE A 321 -16.26 -0.99 -21.03
N ASP A 322 -15.42 -0.29 -21.76
CA ASP A 322 -14.36 -0.86 -22.57
C ASP A 322 -13.19 -1.25 -21.66
N LEU A 323 -12.79 -2.53 -21.73
CA LEU A 323 -11.68 -3.10 -20.97
C LEU A 323 -10.40 -3.24 -21.80
N ALA A 324 -10.44 -2.90 -23.09
CA ALA A 324 -9.23 -2.80 -23.93
C ALA A 324 -8.33 -1.65 -23.44
N GLU A 325 -7.00 -1.77 -23.68
CA GLU A 325 -6.01 -0.76 -23.25
C GLU A 325 -6.17 0.58 -23.97
#